data_f353045be56e5995e6eff0db1c251363
#
_entry.id   f353045be56e5995e6eff0db1c251363
#
_cell.length_a   1.000
_cell.length_b   1.000
_cell.length_c   1.000
_cell.angle_alpha   90.00
_cell.angle_beta   90.00
_cell.angle_gamma   90.00
#
_symmetry.space_group_name_H-M   'P 1'
#
loop_
_entity.id
_entity.type
_entity.pdbx_description
1 polymer ?
#
loop_
_entity_poly.entity_id
_entity_poly.type
_entity_poly.pdbx_seq_one_letter_code
_entity_poly.pdbx_strand_id
1 'polypeptide(L)'
;TGLPPHRIVMEIVEQPTDDAERLRDTVAYYRKLGCLTAIDDFGAGHSNFERIWNLSPDIVKLDRTLLTRATEDRRARQILNGMVSLLHQSGCLVLLEGVETRDQAMIAIDAGVDFVQGFYFRRPCLELDELPQSTMNFEDLLEEYKSSKQISHDPTQLVVNHFSGPFRRVIERLQKGLSMDQACFE
;
A
#
# COMPACT_ATOMS: atom_id res chain seq x y z
N THR A 1 -24.63 0.16 7.77
CA THR A 1 -23.93 -1.03 7.22
C THR A 1 -23.46 -1.99 8.31
N GLY A 2 -23.37 -1.58 9.59
CA GLY A 2 -22.87 -2.40 10.68
C GLY A 2 -21.34 -2.63 10.67
N LEU A 3 -20.63 -2.08 9.71
CA LEU A 3 -19.16 -2.13 9.67
C LEU A 3 -18.57 -1.01 10.54
N PRO A 4 -17.59 -1.30 11.40
CA PRO A 4 -16.88 -0.27 12.15
C PRO A 4 -16.11 0.65 11.17
N PRO A 5 -16.09 1.98 11.43
CA PRO A 5 -15.51 2.97 10.51
C PRO A 5 -14.04 2.71 10.13
N HIS A 6 -13.22 2.22 11.05
CA HIS A 6 -11.80 1.91 10.80
C HIS A 6 -11.58 0.76 9.80
N ARG A 7 -12.65 0.04 9.40
CA ARG A 7 -12.62 -0.97 8.32
C ARG A 7 -13.11 -0.42 6.98
N ILE A 8 -13.33 0.88 6.90
CA ILE A 8 -13.78 1.56 5.68
C ILE A 8 -12.64 2.46 5.20
N VAL A 9 -12.26 2.31 3.95
CA VAL A 9 -11.32 3.18 3.25
C VAL A 9 -12.11 4.04 2.27
N MET A 10 -11.96 5.37 2.40
CA MET A 10 -12.53 6.35 1.47
C MET A 10 -11.51 6.67 0.39
N GLU A 11 -11.78 6.24 -0.83
CA GLU A 11 -10.91 6.50 -1.97
C GLU A 11 -11.21 7.86 -2.60
N ILE A 12 -10.15 8.63 -2.83
CA ILE A 12 -10.18 9.96 -3.42
C ILE A 12 -9.54 9.84 -4.80
N VAL A 13 -10.35 9.93 -5.84
CA VAL A 13 -9.88 9.84 -7.23
C VAL A 13 -9.01 11.05 -7.56
N GLU A 14 -7.90 10.83 -8.27
CA GLU A 14 -6.96 11.88 -8.69
C GLU A 14 -7.51 12.69 -9.88
N GLN A 15 -8.70 13.30 -9.72
CA GLN A 15 -9.25 14.23 -10.72
C GLN A 15 -9.12 15.68 -10.23
N PRO A 16 -8.89 16.65 -11.16
CA PRO A 16 -8.98 18.05 -10.79
C PRO A 16 -10.34 18.34 -10.13
N THR A 17 -10.33 18.95 -8.97
CA THR A 17 -11.56 19.41 -8.32
C THR A 17 -11.51 20.92 -8.22
N ASP A 18 -12.59 21.56 -8.66
CA ASP A 18 -12.75 23.03 -8.57
C ASP A 18 -12.95 23.50 -7.13
N ASP A 19 -13.18 22.59 -6.19
CA ASP A 19 -13.45 22.88 -4.78
C ASP A 19 -12.53 22.05 -3.86
N ALA A 20 -11.27 22.47 -3.75
CA ALA A 20 -10.28 21.83 -2.89
C ALA A 20 -10.59 21.99 -1.39
N GLU A 21 -11.32 23.04 -1.00
CA GLU A 21 -11.73 23.27 0.39
C GLU A 21 -12.80 22.27 0.81
N ARG A 22 -13.82 22.10 -0.01
CA ARG A 22 -14.88 21.11 0.22
C ARG A 22 -14.33 19.68 0.27
N LEU A 23 -13.34 19.37 -0.56
CA LEU A 23 -12.69 18.05 -0.52
C LEU A 23 -11.98 17.84 0.83
N ARG A 24 -11.22 18.83 1.31
CA ARG A 24 -10.58 18.77 2.65
C ARG A 24 -11.57 18.57 3.77
N ASP A 25 -12.68 19.32 3.75
CA ASP A 25 -13.73 19.21 4.76
C ASP A 25 -14.37 17.82 4.75
N THR A 26 -14.61 17.27 3.57
CA THR A 26 -15.15 15.92 3.38
C THR A 26 -14.19 14.86 3.96
N VAL A 27 -12.90 14.94 3.62
CA VAL A 27 -11.87 14.03 4.16
C VAL A 27 -11.78 14.15 5.69
N ALA A 28 -11.78 15.39 6.22
CA ALA A 28 -11.73 15.64 7.65
C ALA A 28 -12.97 15.05 8.37
N TYR A 29 -14.14 15.14 7.76
CA TYR A 29 -15.36 14.54 8.30
C TYR A 29 -15.27 13.02 8.42
N TYR A 30 -14.89 12.31 7.36
CA TYR A 30 -14.77 10.85 7.40
C TYR A 30 -13.65 10.38 8.34
N ARG A 31 -12.56 11.12 8.41
CA ARG A 31 -11.48 10.84 9.37
C ARG A 31 -11.95 10.97 10.82
N LYS A 32 -12.78 11.97 11.15
CA LYS A 32 -13.40 12.10 12.48
C LYS A 32 -14.33 10.93 12.82
N LEU A 33 -14.91 10.28 11.82
CA LEU A 33 -15.68 9.05 12.01
C LEU A 33 -14.80 7.81 12.23
N GLY A 34 -13.48 7.93 12.03
CA GLY A 34 -12.52 6.83 12.15
C GLY A 34 -12.30 6.05 10.87
N CYS A 35 -12.76 6.56 9.71
CA CYS A 35 -12.46 5.95 8.40
C CYS A 35 -11.02 6.23 7.99
N LEU A 36 -10.42 5.30 7.25
CA LEU A 36 -9.16 5.51 6.54
C LEU A 36 -9.42 6.24 5.21
N THR A 37 -8.41 6.93 4.73
CA THR A 37 -8.44 7.67 3.46
C THR A 37 -7.35 7.20 2.52
N ALA A 38 -7.67 7.04 1.23
CA ALA A 38 -6.71 6.67 0.20
C ALA A 38 -6.77 7.64 -0.98
N ILE A 39 -5.63 7.99 -1.54
CA ILE A 39 -5.54 8.63 -2.86
C ILE A 39 -5.41 7.52 -3.90
N ASP A 40 -6.27 7.55 -4.91
CA ASP A 40 -6.33 6.56 -5.99
C ASP A 40 -5.63 7.05 -7.26
N ASP A 41 -5.18 6.10 -8.10
CA ASP A 41 -4.54 6.33 -9.41
C ASP A 41 -3.29 7.23 -9.38
N PHE A 42 -2.54 7.26 -8.26
CA PHE A 42 -1.36 8.11 -8.15
C PHE A 42 -0.26 7.64 -9.11
N GLY A 43 0.17 8.55 -9.99
CA GLY A 43 1.20 8.24 -11.01
C GLY A 43 0.65 8.05 -12.42
N ALA A 44 -0.68 8.08 -12.63
CA ALA A 44 -1.31 7.94 -13.96
C ALA A 44 -1.10 9.13 -14.90
N GLY A 45 -0.42 10.21 -14.46
CA GLY A 45 -0.04 11.34 -15.31
C GLY A 45 -0.39 12.74 -14.78
N HIS A 46 -1.26 12.84 -13.80
CA HIS A 46 -1.64 14.12 -13.17
C HIS A 46 -1.22 14.18 -11.69
N SER A 47 -0.30 13.31 -11.27
CA SER A 47 0.10 13.15 -9.88
C SER A 47 0.59 14.43 -9.25
N ASN A 48 -0.16 14.91 -8.26
CA ASN A 48 0.16 16.11 -7.53
C ASN A 48 0.47 15.78 -6.06
N PHE A 49 1.75 15.83 -5.68
CA PHE A 49 2.18 15.70 -4.28
C PHE A 49 1.52 16.74 -3.35
N GLU A 50 1.03 17.86 -3.89
CA GLU A 50 0.27 18.84 -3.13
C GLU A 50 -0.98 18.23 -2.48
N ARG A 51 -1.63 17.25 -3.13
CA ARG A 51 -2.77 16.53 -2.55
C ARG A 51 -2.36 15.71 -1.33
N ILE A 52 -1.19 15.07 -1.39
CA ILE A 52 -0.67 14.30 -0.27
C ILE A 52 -0.46 15.23 0.93
N TRP A 53 0.13 16.41 0.73
CA TRP A 53 0.31 17.39 1.80
C TRP A 53 -1.00 17.94 2.34
N ASN A 54 -1.92 18.30 1.45
CA ASN A 54 -3.18 18.94 1.84
C ASN A 54 -4.17 17.97 2.51
N LEU A 55 -4.16 16.70 2.11
CA LEU A 55 -5.13 15.71 2.58
C LEU A 55 -4.54 14.76 3.63
N SER A 56 -3.20 14.60 3.66
CA SER A 56 -2.47 13.67 4.54
C SER A 56 -3.12 12.27 4.56
N PRO A 57 -3.24 11.58 3.40
CA PRO A 57 -3.94 10.30 3.31
C PRO A 57 -3.24 9.22 4.13
N ASP A 58 -3.99 8.21 4.54
CA ASP A 58 -3.44 7.03 5.20
C ASP A 58 -2.77 6.10 4.19
N ILE A 59 -3.33 6.02 2.96
CA ILE A 59 -2.88 5.12 1.90
C ILE A 59 -2.73 5.92 0.60
N VAL A 60 -1.70 5.60 -0.19
CA VAL A 60 -1.56 6.05 -1.59
C VAL A 60 -1.51 4.83 -2.48
N LYS A 61 -2.44 4.75 -3.44
CA LYS A 61 -2.52 3.67 -4.43
C LYS A 61 -1.76 4.11 -5.68
N LEU A 62 -0.68 3.40 -5.97
CA LEU A 62 0.16 3.64 -7.15
C LEU A 62 -0.45 2.94 -8.36
N ASP A 63 -0.68 3.70 -9.42
CA ASP A 63 -1.25 3.20 -10.67
C ASP A 63 -0.34 2.16 -11.34
N ARG A 64 -0.96 1.17 -11.98
CA ARG A 64 -0.29 0.07 -12.68
C ARG A 64 0.71 0.52 -13.77
N THR A 65 0.55 1.71 -14.33
CA THR A 65 1.46 2.21 -15.37
C THR A 65 2.88 2.41 -14.83
N LEU A 66 3.02 2.76 -13.56
CA LEU A 66 4.33 2.85 -12.88
C LEU A 66 5.01 1.48 -12.82
N LEU A 67 4.24 0.44 -12.47
CA LEU A 67 4.74 -0.93 -12.41
C LEU A 67 5.12 -1.46 -13.80
N THR A 68 4.28 -1.22 -14.80
CA THR A 68 4.55 -1.59 -16.19
C THR A 68 5.87 -0.99 -16.66
N ARG A 69 6.07 0.31 -16.47
CA ARG A 69 7.34 0.99 -16.80
C ARG A 69 8.52 0.43 -16.01
N ALA A 70 8.34 0.16 -14.73
CA ALA A 70 9.40 -0.41 -13.89
C ALA A 70 9.80 -1.84 -14.30
N THR A 71 8.92 -2.58 -14.98
CA THR A 71 9.22 -3.89 -15.56
C THR A 71 10.14 -3.76 -16.76
N GLU A 72 9.96 -2.73 -17.58
CA GLU A 72 10.66 -2.53 -18.84
C GLU A 72 11.96 -1.74 -18.69
N ASP A 73 12.05 -0.81 -17.74
CA ASP A 73 13.16 0.12 -17.58
C ASP A 73 13.69 0.17 -16.15
N ARG A 74 15.00 -0.05 -16.02
CA ARG A 74 15.71 0.02 -14.74
C ARG A 74 15.62 1.42 -14.09
N ARG A 75 15.61 2.48 -14.89
CA ARG A 75 15.49 3.86 -14.38
C ARG A 75 14.09 4.10 -13.82
N ALA A 76 13.06 3.61 -14.51
CA ALA A 76 11.69 3.67 -14.00
C ALA A 76 11.54 2.90 -12.68
N ARG A 77 12.23 1.75 -12.53
CA ARG A 77 12.28 1.00 -11.27
C ARG A 77 12.91 1.81 -10.14
N GLN A 78 14.00 2.51 -10.39
CA GLN A 78 14.62 3.38 -9.39
C GLN A 78 13.70 4.55 -9.00
N ILE A 79 12.94 5.10 -9.95
CA ILE A 79 11.95 6.15 -9.69
C ILE A 79 10.82 5.60 -8.81
N LEU A 80 10.30 4.40 -9.09
CA LEU A 80 9.29 3.74 -8.27
C LEU A 80 9.78 3.56 -6.81
N ASN A 81 10.99 3.03 -6.63
CA ASN A 81 11.58 2.85 -5.30
C ASN A 81 11.73 4.18 -4.54
N GLY A 82 12.19 5.23 -5.23
CA GLY A 82 12.30 6.58 -4.66
C GLY A 82 10.95 7.18 -4.27
N MET A 83 9.93 6.95 -5.10
CA MET A 83 8.56 7.40 -4.85
C MET A 83 7.96 6.71 -3.61
N VAL A 84 8.09 5.39 -3.51
CA VAL A 84 7.63 4.62 -2.33
C VAL A 84 8.31 5.13 -1.06
N SER A 85 9.64 5.33 -1.10
CA SER A 85 10.39 5.87 0.03
C SER A 85 9.90 7.27 0.45
N LEU A 86 9.60 8.15 -0.50
CA LEU A 86 9.09 9.50 -0.23
C LEU A 86 7.68 9.46 0.40
N LEU A 87 6.81 8.58 -0.09
CA LEU A 87 5.48 8.38 0.46
C LEU A 87 5.52 7.86 1.90
N HIS A 88 6.41 6.91 2.18
CA HIS A 88 6.65 6.43 3.55
C HIS A 88 7.16 7.55 4.48
N GLN A 89 8.08 8.40 4.01
CA GLN A 89 8.54 9.55 4.78
C GLN A 89 7.43 10.56 5.07
N SER A 90 6.42 10.63 4.20
CA SER A 90 5.21 11.44 4.39
C SER A 90 4.18 10.79 5.33
N GLY A 91 4.46 9.58 5.83
CA GLY A 91 3.59 8.86 6.76
C GLY A 91 2.48 8.04 6.08
N CYS A 92 2.51 7.90 4.76
CA CYS A 92 1.51 7.14 4.00
C CYS A 92 1.93 5.67 3.87
N LEU A 93 0.96 4.78 3.88
CA LEU A 93 1.11 3.41 3.38
C LEU A 93 0.97 3.41 1.86
N VAL A 94 1.68 2.50 1.19
CA VAL A 94 1.70 2.43 -0.27
C VAL A 94 1.11 1.11 -0.75
N LEU A 95 0.09 1.21 -1.61
CA LEU A 95 -0.50 0.09 -2.32
C LEU A 95 -0.12 0.18 -3.80
N LEU A 96 0.43 -0.88 -4.37
CA LEU A 96 0.76 -0.96 -5.79
C LEU A 96 -0.27 -1.82 -6.52
N GLU A 97 -0.89 -1.22 -7.54
CA GLU A 97 -1.96 -1.84 -8.31
C GLU A 97 -1.46 -2.56 -9.57
N GLY A 98 -2.32 -3.46 -10.10
CA GLY A 98 -2.14 -4.08 -11.40
C GLY A 98 -0.99 -5.10 -11.45
N VAL A 99 -0.68 -5.76 -10.34
CA VAL A 99 0.29 -6.87 -10.32
C VAL A 99 -0.32 -8.08 -11.03
N GLU A 100 0.17 -8.39 -12.24
CA GLU A 100 -0.35 -9.46 -13.09
C GLU A 100 0.63 -10.62 -13.26
N THR A 101 1.92 -10.39 -12.98
CA THR A 101 2.97 -11.38 -13.14
C THR A 101 3.82 -11.50 -11.89
N ARG A 102 4.55 -12.64 -11.82
CA ARG A 102 5.50 -12.88 -10.74
C ARG A 102 6.63 -11.87 -10.72
N ASP A 103 7.17 -11.48 -11.87
CA ASP A 103 8.25 -10.49 -11.96
C ASP A 103 7.80 -9.13 -11.42
N GLN A 104 6.55 -8.75 -11.70
CA GLN A 104 5.95 -7.55 -11.14
C GLN A 104 5.79 -7.63 -9.62
N ALA A 105 5.41 -8.79 -9.08
CA ALA A 105 5.35 -9.02 -7.64
C ALA A 105 6.74 -8.87 -6.99
N MET A 106 7.79 -9.39 -7.63
CA MET A 106 9.18 -9.22 -7.15
C MET A 106 9.64 -7.76 -7.19
N ILE A 107 9.22 -6.99 -8.21
CA ILE A 107 9.49 -5.54 -8.27
C ILE A 107 8.76 -4.81 -7.13
N ALA A 108 7.52 -5.17 -6.83
CA ALA A 108 6.76 -4.57 -5.74
C ALA A 108 7.44 -4.82 -4.37
N ILE A 109 7.90 -6.05 -4.13
CA ILE A 109 8.68 -6.38 -2.91
C ILE A 109 9.98 -5.57 -2.86
N ASP A 110 10.72 -5.46 -3.97
CA ASP A 110 11.98 -4.71 -4.06
C ASP A 110 11.77 -3.20 -3.84
N ALA A 111 10.62 -2.67 -4.27
CA ALA A 111 10.23 -1.29 -4.04
C ALA A 111 9.81 -1.01 -2.58
N GLY A 112 9.49 -2.05 -1.81
CA GLY A 112 9.10 -1.95 -0.41
C GLY A 112 7.68 -1.42 -0.21
N VAL A 113 6.75 -1.70 -1.14
CA VAL A 113 5.34 -1.32 -0.96
C VAL A 113 4.69 -2.13 0.17
N ASP A 114 3.69 -1.54 0.84
CA ASP A 114 3.01 -2.17 1.98
C ASP A 114 1.94 -3.17 1.52
N PHE A 115 1.29 -2.87 0.40
CA PHE A 115 0.21 -3.68 -0.15
C PHE A 115 0.36 -3.84 -1.66
N VAL A 116 -0.19 -4.94 -2.17
CA VAL A 116 -0.26 -5.22 -3.60
C VAL A 116 -1.67 -5.68 -3.98
N GLN A 117 -2.11 -5.28 -5.18
CA GLN A 117 -3.38 -5.69 -5.75
C GLN A 117 -3.19 -6.04 -7.21
N GLY A 118 -3.76 -7.18 -7.66
CA GLY A 118 -3.72 -7.55 -9.07
C GLY A 118 -4.08 -9.00 -9.35
N PHE A 119 -4.25 -9.32 -10.63
CA PHE A 119 -4.71 -10.62 -11.09
C PHE A 119 -3.70 -11.75 -10.83
N TYR A 120 -2.44 -11.41 -10.59
CA TYR A 120 -1.46 -12.39 -10.16
C TYR A 120 -1.85 -13.06 -8.86
N PHE A 121 -2.40 -12.31 -7.94
CA PHE A 121 -2.87 -12.86 -6.65
C PHE A 121 -4.27 -13.41 -6.81
N ARG A 122 -5.20 -12.62 -7.37
CA ARG A 122 -6.58 -13.03 -7.58
C ARG A 122 -7.34 -12.10 -8.52
N ARG A 123 -8.28 -12.69 -9.27
CA ARG A 123 -9.32 -11.94 -9.97
C ARG A 123 -10.46 -11.57 -9.03
N PRO A 124 -11.17 -10.45 -9.26
CA PRO A 124 -12.39 -10.12 -8.51
C PRO A 124 -13.40 -11.27 -8.58
N CYS A 125 -14.08 -11.55 -7.46
CA CYS A 125 -15.17 -12.52 -7.37
C CYS A 125 -16.36 -11.89 -6.65
N LEU A 126 -17.57 -12.34 -6.97
CA LEU A 126 -18.81 -11.81 -6.39
C LEU A 126 -19.17 -12.47 -5.06
N GLU A 127 -18.74 -13.72 -4.85
CA GLU A 127 -19.09 -14.50 -3.67
C GLU A 127 -17.87 -14.75 -2.79
N LEU A 128 -18.01 -14.44 -1.50
CA LEU A 128 -16.94 -14.64 -0.51
C LEU A 128 -16.64 -16.11 -0.28
N ASP A 129 -17.64 -17.00 -0.45
CA ASP A 129 -17.53 -18.44 -0.25
C ASP A 129 -16.73 -19.14 -1.39
N GLU A 130 -16.62 -18.46 -2.53
CA GLU A 130 -15.76 -18.89 -3.64
C GLU A 130 -14.28 -18.52 -3.44
N LEU A 131 -13.93 -18.01 -2.25
CA LEU A 131 -12.54 -17.75 -1.91
C LEU A 131 -11.79 -19.08 -1.74
N PRO A 132 -11.16 -19.69 -2.78
CA PRO A 132 -10.26 -20.79 -2.55
C PRO A 132 -9.17 -20.29 -1.59
N GLN A 133 -8.77 -21.14 -0.68
CA GLN A 133 -7.53 -20.90 0.07
C GLN A 133 -6.46 -20.53 -0.96
N SER A 134 -5.73 -19.44 -0.71
CA SER A 134 -4.75 -18.89 -1.64
C SER A 134 -3.92 -20.00 -2.26
N THR A 135 -3.99 -20.14 -3.59
CA THR A 135 -3.15 -21.09 -4.34
C THR A 135 -1.71 -20.62 -4.42
N MET A 136 -1.46 -19.36 -4.00
CA MET A 136 -0.13 -18.78 -3.96
C MET A 136 0.35 -18.70 -2.53
N ASN A 137 1.44 -19.37 -2.24
CA ASN A 137 2.14 -19.22 -0.99
C ASN A 137 3.01 -17.94 -1.07
N PHE A 138 2.58 -16.89 -0.37
CA PHE A 138 3.35 -15.64 -0.27
C PHE A 138 4.73 -15.88 0.38
N GLU A 139 4.83 -16.88 1.24
CA GLU A 139 6.08 -17.28 1.87
C GLU A 139 7.11 -17.76 0.83
N ASP A 140 6.70 -18.57 -0.16
CA ASP A 140 7.56 -19.02 -1.24
C ASP A 140 8.11 -17.85 -2.07
N LEU A 141 7.25 -16.89 -2.38
CA LEU A 141 7.64 -15.68 -3.11
C LEU A 141 8.66 -14.84 -2.31
N LEU A 142 8.43 -14.70 -1.01
CA LEU A 142 9.32 -13.98 -0.11
C LEU A 142 10.66 -14.69 0.09
N GLU A 143 10.66 -16.00 0.23
CA GLU A 143 11.90 -16.82 0.33
C GLU A 143 12.74 -16.72 -0.93
N GLU A 144 12.10 -16.73 -2.08
CA GLU A 144 12.79 -16.56 -3.34
C GLU A 144 13.41 -15.16 -3.47
N TYR A 145 12.68 -14.11 -3.10
CA TYR A 145 13.21 -12.75 -3.06
C TYR A 145 14.46 -12.68 -2.16
N LYS A 146 14.40 -13.25 -0.95
CA LYS A 146 15.54 -13.32 -0.03
C LYS A 146 16.73 -14.04 -0.65
N SER A 147 16.48 -15.19 -1.27
CA SER A 147 17.52 -15.99 -1.91
C SER A 147 18.18 -15.25 -3.07
N SER A 148 17.40 -14.51 -3.88
CA SER A 148 17.92 -13.71 -5.00
C SER A 148 18.80 -12.54 -4.56
N LYS A 149 18.58 -12.00 -3.36
CA LYS A 149 19.32 -10.86 -2.80
C LYS A 149 20.44 -11.26 -1.84
N GLN A 150 20.65 -12.56 -1.58
CA GLN A 150 21.61 -13.06 -0.56
C GLN A 150 21.39 -12.43 0.83
N ILE A 151 20.13 -12.13 1.18
CA ILE A 151 19.79 -11.51 2.45
C ILE A 151 19.72 -12.60 3.54
N SER A 152 20.36 -12.36 4.69
CA SER A 152 20.36 -13.29 5.82
C SER A 152 18.97 -13.56 6.38
N HIS A 153 18.77 -14.76 6.87
CA HIS A 153 17.51 -15.46 7.12
C HIS A 153 16.59 -14.93 8.25
N ASP A 154 16.63 -13.66 8.63
CA ASP A 154 15.68 -13.16 9.63
C ASP A 154 14.50 -12.42 8.98
N PRO A 155 13.31 -13.05 8.89
CA PRO A 155 12.10 -12.44 8.32
C PRO A 155 11.69 -11.17 9.05
N THR A 156 11.95 -11.11 10.36
CA THR A 156 11.58 -10.00 11.24
C THR A 156 12.38 -8.75 10.91
N GLN A 157 13.64 -8.90 10.50
CA GLN A 157 14.47 -7.75 10.11
C GLN A 157 14.11 -7.17 8.75
N LEU A 158 13.64 -7.97 7.81
CA LEU A 158 13.16 -7.48 6.51
C LEU A 158 11.92 -6.59 6.68
N VAL A 159 10.97 -7.03 7.49
CA VAL A 159 9.77 -6.26 7.83
C VAL A 159 10.15 -4.97 8.57
N VAL A 160 11.00 -5.04 9.58
CA VAL A 160 11.39 -3.88 10.40
C VAL A 160 12.25 -2.86 9.62
N ASN A 161 13.08 -3.30 8.68
CA ASN A 161 13.95 -2.39 7.92
C ASN A 161 13.24 -1.68 6.76
N HIS A 162 12.12 -2.21 6.26
CA HIS A 162 11.35 -1.63 5.15
C HIS A 162 10.16 -0.79 5.61
N PHE A 163 9.65 -1.03 6.82
CA PHE A 163 8.53 -0.26 7.35
C PHE A 163 9.03 0.89 8.22
N SER A 164 9.12 2.09 7.65
CA SER A 164 9.33 3.33 8.40
C SER A 164 7.99 3.98 8.70
N GLY A 165 7.77 4.41 9.95
CA GLY A 165 6.61 5.18 10.33
C GLY A 165 5.54 4.42 11.14
N PRO A 166 4.24 4.73 10.94
CA PRO A 166 3.15 4.21 11.78
C PRO A 166 3.06 2.69 11.84
N PHE A 167 3.38 2.01 10.74
CA PHE A 167 3.32 0.55 10.64
C PHE A 167 4.39 -0.14 11.49
N ARG A 168 5.56 0.45 11.64
CA ARG A 168 6.59 -0.08 12.52
C ARG A 168 6.08 -0.19 13.96
N ARG A 169 5.33 0.80 14.43
CA ARG A 169 4.70 0.79 15.75
C ARG A 169 3.65 -0.31 15.90
N VAL A 170 2.84 -0.53 14.86
CA VAL A 170 1.83 -1.62 14.83
C VAL A 170 2.51 -2.98 14.90
N ILE A 171 3.56 -3.21 14.12
CA ILE A 171 4.32 -4.47 14.13
C ILE A 171 5.03 -4.68 15.45
N GLU A 172 5.70 -3.68 16.00
CA GLU A 172 6.37 -3.77 17.32
C GLU A 172 5.38 -4.11 18.44
N ARG A 173 4.13 -3.65 18.33
CA ARG A 173 3.05 -3.97 19.29
C ARG A 173 2.49 -5.37 19.11
N LEU A 174 2.29 -5.82 17.86
CA LEU A 174 1.91 -7.19 17.56
C LEU A 174 2.95 -8.19 18.04
N GLN A 175 4.24 -7.88 17.90
CA GLN A 175 5.34 -8.68 18.42
C GLN A 175 5.36 -8.76 19.96
N LYS A 176 4.81 -7.76 20.63
CA LYS A 176 4.61 -7.73 22.09
C LYS A 176 3.35 -8.47 22.55
N GLY A 177 2.64 -9.15 21.65
CA GLY A 177 1.44 -9.92 21.95
C GLY A 177 0.16 -9.10 22.15
N LEU A 178 0.15 -7.85 21.69
CA LEU A 178 -1.04 -7.02 21.68
C LEU A 178 -1.93 -7.38 20.48
N SER A 179 -3.26 -7.35 20.66
CA SER A 179 -4.18 -7.57 19.55
C SER A 179 -4.08 -6.43 18.51
N MET A 180 -4.46 -6.71 17.25
CA MET A 180 -4.51 -5.69 16.20
C MET A 180 -5.32 -4.45 16.62
N ASP A 181 -6.43 -4.67 17.33
CA ASP A 181 -7.28 -3.57 17.82
C ASP A 181 -6.57 -2.69 18.85
N GLN A 182 -5.74 -3.28 19.71
CA GLN A 182 -4.95 -2.53 20.71
C GLN A 182 -3.73 -1.84 20.08
N ALA A 183 -3.19 -2.37 18.99
CA ALA A 183 -2.01 -1.83 18.33
C ALA A 183 -2.31 -0.56 17.50
N CYS A 184 -3.55 -0.35 17.08
CA CYS A 184 -3.97 0.78 16.23
C CYS A 184 -4.46 2.02 17.00
N PHE A 185 -4.72 1.94 18.32
CA PHE A 185 -5.41 3.00 19.09
C PHE A 185 -4.55 3.79 20.09
N GLU A 186 -3.24 3.57 20.13
CA GLU A 186 -2.28 4.39 20.87
C GLU A 186 -1.19 4.94 19.94
#